data_0665851d4d6b9a1a7a9f68c125fe58be
#
_entry.id   0665851d4d6b9a1a7a9f68c125fe58be
#
_cell.length_a   1.000
_cell.length_b   1.000
_cell.length_c   1.000
_cell.angle_alpha   90.00
_cell.angle_beta   90.00
_cell.angle_gamma   90.00
#
_symmetry.space_group_name_H-M   'P 1'
#
loop_
_entity.id
_entity.type
_entity.pdbx_description
1 polymer ?
#
loop_
_entity_poly.entity_id
_entity_poly.type
_entity_poly.pdbx_seq_one_letter_code
_entity_poly.pdbx_strand_id
1 'polypeptide(L)'
;MREIPILYLVVPCYNEEEVVEKTAAVMGEKLTRLEREDKIAKGSKVMFVNDGSKDKTLQLLHGIAGKDRRFSVVSLAGNYGHQSAILAGMMTARKYADVVVTIDADLQQDI
;
A
#
# COMPACT_ATOMS: atom_id res chain seq x y z
N MET A 1 6.84 -19.77 14.77
CA MET A 1 7.38 -18.52 14.29
C MET A 1 7.74 -18.63 12.82
N ARG A 2 7.41 -17.63 12.04
CA ARG A 2 7.68 -17.64 10.61
C ARG A 2 9.09 -17.13 10.34
N GLU A 3 9.87 -17.89 9.60
CA GLU A 3 11.23 -17.48 9.26
C GLU A 3 11.24 -16.30 8.30
N ILE A 4 10.31 -16.31 7.34
CA ILE A 4 10.20 -15.26 6.34
C ILE A 4 8.89 -14.52 6.61
N PRO A 5 8.94 -13.21 6.91
CA PRO A 5 7.76 -12.51 7.37
C PRO A 5 6.82 -12.13 6.24
N ILE A 6 5.53 -12.01 6.58
CA ILE A 6 4.55 -11.37 5.71
C ILE A 6 4.70 -9.87 5.93
N LEU A 7 4.95 -9.14 4.84
CA LEU A 7 5.15 -7.69 4.86
C LEU A 7 3.94 -7.00 4.24
N TYR A 8 3.43 -5.98 4.91
CA TYR A 8 2.45 -5.08 4.31
C TYR A 8 3.10 -3.70 4.18
N LEU A 9 3.08 -3.16 2.96
CA LEU A 9 3.49 -1.78 2.70
C LEU A 9 2.24 -0.92 2.73
N VAL A 10 2.16 -0.01 3.69
CA VAL A 10 1.02 0.89 3.84
C VAL A 10 1.34 2.21 3.15
N VAL A 11 0.52 2.58 2.17
CA VAL A 11 0.77 3.75 1.33
C VAL A 11 -0.43 4.69 1.41
N PRO A 12 -0.37 5.74 2.23
CA PRO A 12 -1.45 6.71 2.28
C PRO A 12 -1.48 7.56 1.01
N CYS A 13 -2.68 7.81 0.50
CA CYS A 13 -2.88 8.55 -0.74
C CYS A 13 -3.93 9.64 -0.55
N TYR A 14 -3.64 10.83 -1.07
CA TYR A 14 -4.62 11.89 -1.15
C TYR A 14 -4.39 12.68 -2.42
N ASN A 15 -5.36 12.61 -3.36
CA ASN A 15 -5.29 13.30 -4.65
C ASN A 15 -3.99 13.01 -5.39
N GLU A 16 -3.72 11.71 -5.59
CA GLU A 16 -2.50 11.24 -6.23
C GLU A 16 -2.77 10.62 -7.60
N GLU A 17 -3.85 11.05 -8.28
CA GLU A 17 -4.25 10.40 -9.54
C GLU A 17 -3.16 10.40 -10.60
N GLU A 18 -2.26 11.40 -10.59
CA GLU A 18 -1.22 11.49 -11.61
C GLU A 18 -0.08 10.48 -11.39
N VAL A 19 0.10 10.00 -10.16
CA VAL A 19 1.27 9.18 -9.85
C VAL A 19 0.92 7.80 -9.30
N VAL A 20 -0.34 7.56 -8.92
CA VAL A 20 -0.67 6.34 -8.17
C VAL A 20 -0.40 5.05 -8.97
N GLU A 21 -0.62 5.07 -10.28
CA GLU A 21 -0.36 3.88 -11.09
C GLU A 21 1.13 3.60 -11.20
N LYS A 22 1.94 4.65 -11.32
CA LYS A 22 3.39 4.49 -11.32
C LYS A 22 3.87 3.99 -9.96
N THR A 23 3.32 4.54 -8.89
CA THR A 23 3.65 4.09 -7.54
C THR A 23 3.35 2.60 -7.38
N ALA A 24 2.17 2.18 -7.85
CA ALA A 24 1.80 0.77 -7.75
C ALA A 24 2.77 -0.12 -8.51
N ALA A 25 3.18 0.29 -9.70
CA ALA A 25 4.13 -0.49 -10.49
C ALA A 25 5.46 -0.66 -9.75
N VAL A 26 5.97 0.42 -9.18
CA VAL A 26 7.23 0.37 -8.43
C VAL A 26 7.11 -0.53 -7.20
N MET A 27 6.00 -0.39 -6.46
CA MET A 27 5.79 -1.21 -5.27
C MET A 27 5.64 -2.69 -5.61
N GLY A 28 4.92 -2.99 -6.70
CA GLY A 28 4.76 -4.37 -7.15
C GLY A 28 6.09 -5.01 -7.53
N GLU A 29 6.94 -4.27 -8.22
CA GLU A 29 8.27 -4.77 -8.56
C GLU A 29 9.11 -5.03 -7.32
N LYS A 30 8.99 -4.14 -6.34
CA LYS A 30 9.73 -4.30 -5.09
C LYS A 30 9.29 -5.56 -4.35
N LEU A 31 7.98 -5.79 -4.26
CA LEU A 31 7.47 -7.01 -3.64
C LEU A 31 7.97 -8.26 -4.37
N THR A 32 7.92 -8.24 -5.71
CA THR A 32 8.38 -9.37 -6.51
C THR A 32 9.84 -9.67 -6.22
N ARG A 33 10.68 -8.64 -6.17
CA ARG A 33 12.10 -8.83 -5.89
C ARG A 33 12.34 -9.39 -4.50
N LEU A 34 11.64 -8.84 -3.50
CA LEU A 34 11.83 -9.29 -2.12
C LEU A 34 11.36 -10.73 -1.93
N GLU A 35 10.27 -11.13 -2.59
CA GLU A 35 9.81 -12.50 -2.55
C GLU A 35 10.80 -13.45 -3.22
N ARG A 36 11.36 -13.03 -4.35
CA ARG A 36 12.33 -13.82 -5.07
C ARG A 36 13.61 -14.04 -4.26
N GLU A 37 13.99 -13.03 -3.48
CA GLU A 37 15.16 -13.11 -2.62
C GLU A 37 14.87 -13.76 -1.27
N ASP A 38 13.67 -14.27 -1.08
CA ASP A 38 13.22 -14.91 0.16
C ASP A 38 13.31 -14.00 1.38
N LYS A 39 13.13 -12.69 1.16
CA LYS A 39 13.12 -11.72 2.27
C LYS A 39 11.74 -11.52 2.84
N ILE A 40 10.70 -11.78 2.04
CA ILE A 40 9.32 -11.70 2.49
C ILE A 40 8.55 -12.90 1.98
N ALA A 41 7.49 -13.25 2.70
CA ALA A 41 6.67 -14.41 2.37
C ALA A 41 5.61 -14.07 1.32
N LYS A 42 5.14 -15.07 0.62
CA LYS A 42 3.95 -14.92 -0.22
C LYS A 42 2.79 -14.54 0.69
N GLY A 43 1.93 -13.68 0.20
CA GLY A 43 0.88 -13.10 1.03
C GLY A 43 1.22 -11.69 1.48
N SER A 44 2.45 -11.24 1.22
CA SER A 44 2.82 -9.84 1.44
C SER A 44 2.06 -8.96 0.46
N LYS A 45 1.68 -7.76 0.90
CA LYS A 45 0.82 -6.88 0.09
C LYS A 45 1.21 -5.42 0.19
N VAL A 46 0.73 -4.67 -0.79
CA VAL A 46 0.72 -3.20 -0.74
C VAL A 46 -0.71 -2.79 -0.38
N MET A 47 -0.87 -2.03 0.67
CA MET A 47 -2.17 -1.54 1.10
C MET A 47 -2.22 -0.02 0.92
N PHE A 48 -2.98 0.43 -0.06
CA PHE A 48 -3.23 1.85 -0.25
C PHE A 48 -4.33 2.30 0.69
N VAL A 49 -4.13 3.45 1.34
CA VAL A 49 -5.16 4.05 2.18
C VAL A 49 -5.57 5.35 1.53
N ASN A 50 -6.78 5.39 0.99
CA ASN A 50 -7.31 6.59 0.36
C ASN A 50 -7.89 7.50 1.43
N ASP A 51 -7.29 8.68 1.61
CA ASP A 51 -7.68 9.64 2.63
C ASP A 51 -8.67 10.67 2.08
N GLY A 52 -9.78 10.17 1.54
CA GLY A 52 -10.84 11.04 1.05
C GLY A 52 -10.47 11.84 -0.18
N SER A 53 -9.76 11.22 -1.14
CA SER A 53 -9.40 11.91 -2.38
C SER A 53 -10.62 12.41 -3.14
N LYS A 54 -10.50 13.59 -3.73
CA LYS A 54 -11.56 14.21 -4.51
C LYS A 54 -11.38 14.01 -5.99
N ASP A 55 -10.22 13.51 -6.40
CA ASP A 55 -9.90 13.24 -7.80
C ASP A 55 -10.15 11.76 -8.12
N LYS A 56 -9.52 11.24 -9.16
CA LYS A 56 -9.71 9.87 -9.62
C LYS A 56 -8.86 8.83 -8.88
N THR A 57 -8.19 9.24 -7.81
CA THR A 57 -7.28 8.34 -7.08
C THR A 57 -7.99 7.05 -6.66
N LEU A 58 -9.14 7.13 -6.01
CA LEU A 58 -9.83 5.93 -5.53
C LEU A 58 -10.23 5.01 -6.68
N GLN A 59 -10.72 5.58 -7.76
CA GLN A 59 -11.09 4.81 -8.95
C GLN A 59 -9.90 4.04 -9.50
N LEU A 60 -8.75 4.70 -9.59
CA LEU A 60 -7.53 4.06 -10.07
C LEU A 60 -7.05 2.98 -9.11
N LEU A 61 -7.14 3.22 -7.81
CA LEU A 61 -6.76 2.22 -6.82
C LEU A 61 -7.60 0.96 -6.93
N HIS A 62 -8.91 1.11 -7.12
CA HIS A 62 -9.78 -0.05 -7.31
C HIS A 62 -9.42 -0.82 -8.57
N GLY A 63 -9.03 -0.13 -9.62
CA GLY A 63 -8.56 -0.78 -10.84
C GLY A 63 -7.29 -1.58 -10.62
N ILE A 64 -6.34 -1.00 -9.88
CA ILE A 64 -5.10 -1.68 -9.55
C ILE A 64 -5.36 -2.94 -8.71
N ALA A 65 -6.17 -2.82 -7.67
CA ALA A 65 -6.47 -3.93 -6.78
C ALA A 65 -7.24 -5.04 -7.50
N GLY A 66 -8.07 -4.67 -8.47
CA GLY A 66 -8.82 -5.65 -9.25
C GLY A 66 -7.96 -6.48 -10.18
N LYS A 67 -6.78 -5.98 -10.55
CA LYS A 67 -5.88 -6.68 -11.46
C LYS A 67 -4.80 -7.48 -10.76
N ASP A 68 -4.48 -7.14 -9.52
CA ASP A 68 -3.38 -7.79 -8.80
C ASP A 68 -3.75 -7.94 -7.34
N ARG A 69 -3.83 -9.20 -6.88
CA ARG A 69 -4.22 -9.52 -5.51
C ARG A 69 -3.26 -9.02 -4.45
N ARG A 70 -2.06 -8.65 -4.85
CA ARG A 70 -1.08 -8.12 -3.90
C ARG A 70 -1.40 -6.69 -3.48
N PHE A 71 -2.36 -6.05 -4.14
CA PHE A 71 -2.78 -4.69 -3.80
C PHE A 71 -4.14 -4.71 -3.15
N SER A 72 -4.27 -3.96 -2.06
CA SER A 72 -5.55 -3.78 -1.38
C SER A 72 -5.78 -2.30 -1.14
N VAL A 73 -7.03 -1.93 -0.92
CA VAL A 73 -7.42 -0.54 -0.75
C VAL A 73 -8.27 -0.40 0.50
N VAL A 74 -7.91 0.57 1.35
CA VAL A 74 -8.75 1.00 2.47
C VAL A 74 -9.13 2.44 2.15
N SER A 75 -10.43 2.73 2.12
CA SER A 75 -10.90 4.08 1.82
C SER A 75 -11.56 4.67 3.05
N LEU A 76 -11.06 5.82 3.49
CA LEU A 76 -11.65 6.53 4.62
C LEU A 76 -12.87 7.31 4.17
N ALA A 77 -13.79 7.58 5.09
CA ALA A 77 -15.04 8.27 4.78
C ALA A 77 -14.84 9.73 4.39
N GLY A 78 -13.67 10.28 4.65
CA GLY A 78 -13.34 11.66 4.29
C GLY A 78 -11.87 11.89 4.48
N ASN A 79 -11.44 13.15 4.31
CA ASN A 79 -10.05 13.51 4.52
C ASN A 79 -9.82 13.78 6.00
N TYR A 80 -9.02 12.92 6.63
CA TYR A 80 -8.71 13.03 8.06
C TYR A 80 -7.23 13.35 8.32
N GLY A 81 -6.46 13.49 7.25
CA GLY A 81 -5.06 13.84 7.35
C GLY A 81 -4.12 12.65 7.25
N HIS A 82 -2.88 12.97 6.92
CA HIS A 82 -1.85 11.97 6.64
C HIS A 82 -1.62 11.02 7.83
N GLN A 83 -1.55 11.57 9.05
CA GLN A 83 -1.31 10.75 10.23
C GLN A 83 -2.46 9.78 10.50
N SER A 84 -3.70 10.24 10.32
CA SER A 84 -4.87 9.38 10.50
C SER A 84 -4.90 8.27 9.47
N ALA A 85 -4.52 8.58 8.23
CA ALA A 85 -4.48 7.57 7.17
C ALA A 85 -3.44 6.50 7.48
N ILE A 86 -2.25 6.91 7.93
CA ILE A 86 -1.21 5.98 8.33
C ILE A 86 -1.71 5.07 9.44
N LEU A 87 -2.31 5.66 10.47
CA LEU A 87 -2.80 4.89 11.61
C LEU A 87 -3.87 3.87 11.18
N ALA A 88 -4.82 4.30 10.36
CA ALA A 88 -5.87 3.40 9.87
C ALA A 88 -5.27 2.23 9.09
N GLY A 89 -4.30 2.51 8.23
CA GLY A 89 -3.63 1.48 7.46
C GLY A 89 -2.87 0.51 8.33
N MET A 90 -2.12 1.03 9.31
CA MET A 90 -1.34 0.19 10.20
C MET A 90 -2.23 -0.71 11.05
N MET A 91 -3.33 -0.17 11.59
CA MET A 91 -4.24 -0.95 12.40
C MET A 91 -4.93 -2.06 11.61
N THR A 92 -5.21 -1.80 10.35
CA THR A 92 -5.79 -2.81 9.47
C THR A 92 -4.76 -3.86 9.08
N ALA A 93 -3.56 -3.41 8.67
CA ALA A 93 -2.52 -4.30 8.18
C ALA A 93 -1.97 -5.22 9.27
N ARG A 94 -1.90 -4.75 10.51
CA ARG A 94 -1.32 -5.55 11.59
C ARG A 94 -2.08 -6.85 11.87
N LYS A 95 -3.32 -6.93 11.41
CA LYS A 95 -4.12 -8.14 11.58
C LYS A 95 -3.63 -9.29 10.69
N TYR A 96 -2.90 -8.97 9.64
CA TYR A 96 -2.49 -9.94 8.63
C TYR A 96 -0.98 -10.05 8.47
N ALA A 97 -0.25 -9.00 8.85
CA ALA A 97 1.18 -8.89 8.57
C ALA A 97 2.02 -9.15 9.81
N ASP A 98 3.22 -9.67 9.57
CA ASP A 98 4.24 -9.77 10.62
C ASP A 98 5.02 -8.47 10.74
N VAL A 99 5.18 -7.75 9.61
CA VAL A 99 5.90 -6.47 9.53
C VAL A 99 5.07 -5.49 8.72
N VAL A 100 4.95 -4.26 9.20
CA VAL A 100 4.25 -3.19 8.48
C VAL A 100 5.21 -2.02 8.28
N VAL A 101 5.33 -1.55 7.03
CA VAL A 101 6.17 -0.42 6.68
C VAL A 101 5.30 0.61 5.95
N THR A 102 5.45 1.89 6.30
CA THR A 102 4.72 2.95 5.61
C THR A 102 5.62 3.64 4.60
N ILE A 103 5.08 3.95 3.42
CA ILE A 103 5.82 4.57 2.33
C ILE A 103 4.94 5.66 1.72
N ASP A 104 5.54 6.81 1.42
CA ASP A 104 4.80 7.89 0.78
C ASP A 104 4.47 7.56 -0.67
N ALA A 105 3.27 7.95 -1.09
CA ALA A 105 2.77 7.63 -2.43
C ALA A 105 3.55 8.32 -3.55
N ASP A 106 4.16 9.46 -3.26
CA ASP A 106 4.87 10.23 -4.27
C ASP A 106 6.28 9.72 -4.56
N LEU A 107 6.71 8.67 -3.84
CA LEU A 107 8.00 8.04 -4.04
C LEU A 107 9.19 9.01 -3.92
N GLN A 108 9.05 10.05 -3.11
CA GLN A 108 10.17 10.95 -2.88
C GLN A 108 11.29 10.28 -2.10
N GLN A 109 10.98 9.21 -1.44
CA GLN A 109 11.97 8.45 -0.71
C GLN A 109 12.62 7.43 -1.63
N ASP A 110 13.90 7.23 -1.43
CA ASP A 110 14.64 6.22 -2.16
C ASP A 110 14.40 4.86 -1.51
N ILE A 111 13.63 4.04 -2.17
CA ILE A 111 13.28 2.73 -1.65
C ILE A 111 13.85 1.58 -2.44
#